data_220075a5a05eeabe772555a235c6b3bf
#
_entry.id   220075a5a05eeabe772555a235c6b3bf
#
_cell.length_a   1.000
_cell.length_b   1.000
_cell.length_c   1.000
_cell.angle_alpha   90.00
_cell.angle_beta   90.00
_cell.angle_gamma   90.00
#
_symmetry.space_group_name_H-M   'P 1'
#
loop_
_entity.id
_entity.type
_entity.pdbx_description
1 polymer ?
#
loop_
_entity_poly.entity_id
_entity_poly.type
_entity_poly.pdbx_seq_one_letter_code
_entity_poly.pdbx_strand_id
1 'polypeptide(L)'
;MVDDMPRTFCLLNHQLTQRQVEELAAVYHSEEVIVPDGELSAMWAQINPEHDAQPLVDRVVLWLEPAQEGDLLVIQGEFGTTFKLVDYALKRGLVPMYATTRRVAKEVRDGERIHREYLFEHVRFKKYEYFREGHGG
;
A
#
# COMPACT_ATOMS: atom_id res chain seq x y z
N MET A 1 -24.67 15.49 9.95
CA MET A 1 -23.41 15.87 9.44
C MET A 1 -22.60 14.68 8.99
N VAL A 2 -22.13 14.74 7.83
CA VAL A 2 -21.35 13.64 7.29
C VAL A 2 -19.92 13.73 7.82
N ASP A 3 -19.40 12.61 8.19
CA ASP A 3 -18.00 12.50 8.53
C ASP A 3 -17.21 12.52 7.23
N ASP A 4 -16.47 13.59 6.98
CA ASP A 4 -15.68 13.77 5.79
C ASP A 4 -14.27 13.18 5.90
N MET A 5 -14.01 12.43 6.98
CA MET A 5 -12.70 11.81 7.15
C MET A 5 -12.52 10.67 6.15
N PRO A 6 -11.38 10.62 5.47
CA PRO A 6 -11.14 9.56 4.51
C PRO A 6 -11.00 8.20 5.19
N ARG A 7 -11.37 7.17 4.46
CA ARG A 7 -11.11 5.78 4.86
C ARG A 7 -9.88 5.29 4.12
N THR A 8 -9.19 4.34 4.70
CA THR A 8 -8.03 3.71 4.07
C THR A 8 -8.37 2.31 3.63
N PHE A 9 -8.33 2.08 2.32
CA PHE A 9 -8.38 0.73 1.74
C PHE A 9 -6.94 0.24 1.65
N CYS A 10 -6.67 -0.91 2.23
CA CYS A 10 -5.30 -1.42 2.36
C CYS A 10 -5.14 -2.73 1.58
N LEU A 11 -4.27 -2.72 0.58
CA LEU A 11 -4.01 -3.87 -0.29
C LEU A 11 -2.52 -4.16 -0.27
N LEU A 12 -2.12 -4.93 0.72
CA LEU A 12 -0.73 -5.33 0.95
C LEU A 12 -0.69 -6.83 1.19
N ASN A 13 0.50 -7.42 1.10
CA ASN A 13 0.69 -8.83 1.42
C ASN A 13 1.11 -9.04 2.89
N HIS A 14 0.94 -8.04 3.72
CA HIS A 14 1.19 -8.10 5.16
C HIS A 14 0.27 -7.10 5.86
N GLN A 15 0.15 -7.24 7.17
CA GLN A 15 -0.65 -6.31 7.96
C GLN A 15 0.09 -4.99 8.17
N LEU A 16 -0.67 -3.91 8.35
CA LEU A 16 -0.08 -2.63 8.72
C LEU A 16 0.53 -2.72 10.11
N THR A 17 1.67 -2.07 10.28
CA THR A 17 2.30 -1.94 11.58
C THR A 17 1.60 -0.85 12.39
N GLN A 18 1.86 -0.82 13.70
CA GLN A 18 1.31 0.20 14.57
C GLN A 18 1.71 1.61 14.11
N ARG A 19 2.97 1.79 13.70
CA ARG A 19 3.44 3.09 13.21
C ARG A 19 2.71 3.53 11.94
N GLN A 20 2.40 2.58 11.07
CA GLN A 20 1.65 2.87 9.85
C GLN A 20 0.22 3.29 10.16
N VAL A 21 -0.43 2.59 11.07
CA VAL A 21 -1.80 2.95 11.52
C VAL A 21 -1.80 4.33 12.16
N GLU A 22 -0.82 4.64 13.00
CA GLU A 22 -0.70 5.94 13.64
C GLU A 22 -0.49 7.06 12.63
N GLU A 23 0.32 6.83 11.61
CA GLU A 23 0.54 7.84 10.57
C GLU A 23 -0.74 8.11 9.78
N LEU A 24 -1.50 7.07 9.42
CA LEU A 24 -2.77 7.25 8.72
C LEU A 24 -3.72 8.11 9.53
N ALA A 25 -3.79 7.89 10.83
CA ALA A 25 -4.65 8.68 11.70
C ALA A 25 -4.15 10.12 11.87
N ALA A 26 -2.86 10.28 12.16
CA ALA A 26 -2.29 11.59 12.52
C ALA A 26 -2.07 12.49 11.32
N VAL A 27 -1.58 11.95 10.20
CA VAL A 27 -1.20 12.75 9.03
C VAL A 27 -2.35 12.84 8.02
N TYR A 28 -3.05 11.73 7.80
CA TYR A 28 -4.08 11.65 6.76
C TYR A 28 -5.50 11.71 7.31
N HIS A 29 -5.64 11.78 8.63
CA HIS A 29 -6.94 11.85 9.31
C HIS A 29 -7.83 10.65 9.00
N SER A 30 -7.22 9.49 8.77
CA SER A 30 -7.94 8.25 8.47
C SER A 30 -7.80 7.28 9.64
N GLU A 31 -8.91 7.02 10.32
CA GLU A 31 -8.94 6.11 11.45
C GLU A 31 -9.55 4.75 11.10
N GLU A 32 -10.20 4.67 9.94
CA GLU A 32 -10.82 3.43 9.49
C GLU A 32 -9.95 2.78 8.42
N VAL A 33 -9.51 1.54 8.67
CA VAL A 33 -8.72 0.76 7.73
C VAL A 33 -9.56 -0.42 7.27
N ILE A 34 -9.73 -0.55 5.96
CA ILE A 34 -10.52 -1.61 5.34
C ILE A 34 -9.55 -2.52 4.61
N VAL A 35 -9.60 -3.80 4.95
CA VAL A 35 -8.79 -4.84 4.28
C VAL A 35 -9.71 -5.76 3.48
N PRO A 36 -9.22 -6.38 2.39
CA PRO A 36 -10.03 -7.33 1.65
C PRO A 36 -10.27 -8.62 2.44
N ASP A 37 -11.25 -9.41 2.02
CA ASP A 37 -11.48 -10.71 2.62
C ASP A 37 -10.29 -11.64 2.42
N GLY A 38 -10.31 -12.79 3.10
CA GLY A 38 -9.19 -13.73 3.08
C GLY A 38 -8.86 -14.25 1.69
N GLU A 39 -9.87 -14.45 0.83
CA GLU A 39 -9.66 -14.94 -0.52
C GLU A 39 -8.93 -13.91 -1.38
N LEU A 40 -9.39 -12.67 -1.39
CA LEU A 40 -8.76 -11.61 -2.17
C LEU A 40 -7.37 -11.30 -1.62
N SER A 41 -7.21 -11.27 -0.30
CA SER A 41 -5.90 -11.07 0.33
C SER A 41 -4.90 -12.14 -0.10
N ALA A 42 -5.33 -13.41 -0.14
CA ALA A 42 -4.46 -14.51 -0.56
C ALA A 42 -4.09 -14.40 -2.04
N MET A 43 -5.04 -14.03 -2.89
CA MET A 43 -4.77 -13.82 -4.31
C MET A 43 -3.77 -12.68 -4.54
N TRP A 44 -3.88 -11.62 -3.77
CA TRP A 44 -2.95 -10.49 -3.86
C TRP A 44 -1.55 -10.88 -3.42
N ALA A 45 -1.43 -11.69 -2.37
CA ALA A 45 -0.14 -12.11 -1.83
C ALA A 45 0.62 -13.05 -2.77
N GLN A 46 -0.08 -13.80 -3.62
CA GLN A 46 0.54 -14.80 -4.49
C GLN A 46 -0.03 -14.71 -5.91
N ILE A 47 0.35 -13.66 -6.61
CA ILE A 47 -0.05 -13.49 -8.01
C ILE A 47 0.75 -14.48 -8.86
N ASN A 48 0.04 -15.34 -9.59
CA ASN A 48 0.67 -16.34 -10.44
C ASN A 48 1.37 -15.65 -11.64
N PRO A 49 2.68 -15.80 -11.79
CA PRO A 49 3.41 -15.11 -12.86
C PRO A 49 3.07 -15.60 -14.26
N GLU A 50 2.44 -16.75 -14.38
CA GLU A 50 2.09 -17.32 -15.70
C GLU A 50 0.70 -16.91 -16.17
N HIS A 51 -0.11 -16.35 -15.29
CA HIS A 51 -1.49 -16.00 -15.61
C HIS A 51 -1.65 -14.50 -15.83
N ASP A 52 -2.62 -14.15 -16.66
CA ASP A 52 -3.06 -12.76 -16.79
C ASP A 52 -3.64 -12.30 -15.46
N ALA A 53 -3.18 -11.17 -14.98
CA ALA A 53 -3.65 -10.62 -13.71
C ALA A 53 -4.97 -9.84 -13.85
N GLN A 54 -5.51 -9.69 -15.05
CA GLN A 54 -6.73 -8.91 -15.25
C GLN A 54 -7.90 -9.38 -14.38
N PRO A 55 -8.17 -10.69 -14.21
CA PRO A 55 -9.24 -11.12 -13.30
C PRO A 55 -9.03 -10.64 -11.87
N LEU A 56 -7.79 -10.61 -11.39
CA LEU A 56 -7.48 -10.09 -10.06
C LEU A 56 -7.69 -8.58 -10.01
N VAL A 57 -7.26 -7.87 -11.03
CA VAL A 57 -7.50 -6.41 -11.13
C VAL A 57 -9.00 -6.12 -11.04
N ASP A 58 -9.81 -6.88 -11.78
CA ASP A 58 -11.26 -6.70 -11.75
C ASP A 58 -11.86 -6.95 -10.37
N ARG A 59 -11.33 -7.95 -9.64
CA ARG A 59 -11.75 -8.23 -8.26
C ARG A 59 -11.41 -7.07 -7.32
N VAL A 60 -10.24 -6.47 -7.47
CA VAL A 60 -9.84 -5.32 -6.66
C VAL A 60 -10.71 -4.10 -6.98
N VAL A 61 -10.98 -3.87 -8.26
CA VAL A 61 -11.85 -2.77 -8.67
C VAL A 61 -13.24 -2.92 -8.03
N LEU A 62 -13.77 -4.13 -8.01
CA LEU A 62 -15.04 -4.39 -7.36
C LEU A 62 -14.98 -4.13 -5.85
N TRP A 63 -13.90 -4.55 -5.20
CA TRP A 63 -13.69 -4.31 -3.78
C TRP A 63 -13.61 -2.80 -3.47
N LEU A 64 -13.08 -2.00 -4.40
CA LEU A 64 -12.95 -0.56 -4.24
C LEU A 64 -14.23 0.21 -4.60
N GLU A 65 -15.28 -0.48 -5.03
CA GLU A 65 -16.52 0.19 -5.47
C GLU A 65 -17.08 1.15 -4.42
N PRO A 66 -17.13 0.82 -3.11
CA PRO A 66 -17.67 1.75 -2.12
C PRO A 66 -16.75 2.92 -1.77
N ALA A 67 -15.53 2.94 -2.29
CA ALA A 67 -14.60 4.03 -2.00
C ALA A 67 -15.11 5.34 -2.60
N GLN A 68 -14.88 6.42 -1.88
CA GLN A 68 -15.28 7.76 -2.27
C GLN A 68 -14.06 8.61 -2.61
N GLU A 69 -14.28 9.64 -3.40
CA GLU A 69 -13.22 10.59 -3.73
C GLU A 69 -12.52 11.07 -2.46
N GLY A 70 -11.20 11.04 -2.46
CA GLY A 70 -10.38 11.41 -1.30
C GLY A 70 -10.04 10.24 -0.39
N ASP A 71 -10.68 9.09 -0.54
CA ASP A 71 -10.29 7.91 0.23
C ASP A 71 -8.88 7.45 -0.17
N LEU A 72 -8.18 6.85 0.78
CA LEU A 72 -6.80 6.41 0.60
C LEU A 72 -6.77 4.96 0.13
N LEU A 73 -5.81 4.65 -0.73
CA LEU A 73 -5.52 3.28 -1.13
C LEU A 73 -4.04 3.00 -0.88
N VAL A 74 -3.73 2.28 0.17
CA VAL A 74 -2.36 1.82 0.42
C VAL A 74 -2.17 0.54 -0.38
N ILE A 75 -1.29 0.57 -1.39
CA ILE A 75 -1.14 -0.52 -2.34
C ILE A 75 0.32 -0.75 -2.70
N GLN A 76 0.77 -1.98 -2.53
CA GLN A 76 2.07 -2.46 -2.96
C GLN A 76 1.96 -3.93 -3.30
N GLY A 77 2.56 -4.33 -4.41
CA GLY A 77 2.52 -5.71 -4.86
C GLY A 77 3.20 -5.86 -6.20
N GLU A 78 2.78 -6.85 -6.98
CA GLU A 78 3.34 -7.10 -8.30
C GLU A 78 3.22 -5.84 -9.16
N PHE A 79 4.28 -5.53 -9.91
CA PHE A 79 4.44 -4.22 -10.56
C PHE A 79 3.32 -3.87 -11.53
N GLY A 80 3.02 -4.76 -12.44
CA GLY A 80 2.03 -4.48 -13.49
C GLY A 80 0.62 -4.36 -12.94
N THR A 81 0.26 -5.23 -12.01
CA THR A 81 -1.04 -5.19 -11.35
C THR A 81 -1.19 -3.92 -10.52
N THR A 82 -0.15 -3.57 -9.76
CA THR A 82 -0.13 -2.34 -8.97
C THR A 82 -0.24 -1.12 -9.86
N PHE A 83 0.48 -1.09 -10.98
CA PHE A 83 0.41 0.03 -11.91
C PHE A 83 -1.00 0.27 -12.43
N LYS A 84 -1.69 -0.80 -12.84
CA LYS A 84 -3.07 -0.68 -13.34
C LYS A 84 -4.00 -0.13 -12.27
N LEU A 85 -3.86 -0.60 -11.05
CA LEU A 85 -4.74 -0.20 -9.95
C LEU A 85 -4.44 1.21 -9.45
N VAL A 86 -3.18 1.62 -9.47
CA VAL A 86 -2.81 3.00 -9.16
C VAL A 86 -3.42 3.96 -10.19
N ASP A 87 -3.31 3.61 -11.47
CA ASP A 87 -3.93 4.40 -12.54
C ASP A 87 -5.44 4.50 -12.34
N TYR A 88 -6.09 3.38 -12.06
CA TYR A 88 -7.53 3.35 -11.76
C TYR A 88 -7.88 4.24 -10.57
N ALA A 89 -7.11 4.14 -9.49
CA ALA A 89 -7.36 4.92 -8.27
C ALA A 89 -7.23 6.42 -8.54
N LEU A 90 -6.18 6.82 -9.25
CA LEU A 90 -5.98 8.23 -9.59
C LEU A 90 -7.15 8.78 -10.42
N LYS A 91 -7.63 8.00 -11.37
CA LYS A 91 -8.77 8.40 -12.21
C LYS A 91 -10.07 8.47 -11.42
N ARG A 92 -10.18 7.70 -10.34
CA ARG A 92 -11.33 7.72 -9.44
C ARG A 92 -11.27 8.83 -8.39
N GLY A 93 -10.18 9.59 -8.33
CA GLY A 93 -10.00 10.58 -7.28
C GLY A 93 -9.64 9.99 -5.92
N LEU A 94 -9.23 8.73 -5.90
CA LEU A 94 -8.66 8.13 -4.70
C LEU A 94 -7.20 8.59 -4.56
N VAL A 95 -6.63 8.37 -3.38
CA VAL A 95 -5.24 8.73 -3.08
C VAL A 95 -4.43 7.46 -2.91
N PRO A 96 -3.83 6.93 -3.99
CA PRO A 96 -3.00 5.74 -3.86
C PRO A 96 -1.66 6.09 -3.22
N MET A 97 -1.22 5.25 -2.29
CA MET A 97 -0.02 5.47 -1.50
C MET A 97 0.78 4.20 -1.33
N TYR A 98 2.05 4.36 -1.03
CA TYR A 98 2.95 3.26 -0.71
C TYR A 98 3.79 3.62 0.51
N ALA A 99 4.23 2.60 1.22
CA ALA A 99 5.09 2.80 2.38
C ALA A 99 6.54 2.92 1.94
N THR A 100 7.27 3.83 2.55
CA THR A 100 8.72 3.90 2.41
C THR A 100 9.37 3.36 3.66
N THR A 101 10.50 2.68 3.48
CA THR A 101 11.19 2.02 4.58
C THR A 101 12.67 2.40 4.57
N ARG A 102 13.25 2.34 5.75
CA ARG A 102 14.70 2.45 5.93
C ARG A 102 15.24 1.07 6.25
N ARG A 103 16.30 0.69 5.56
CA ARG A 103 16.98 -0.56 5.85
C ARG A 103 18.04 -0.30 6.93
N VAL A 104 17.96 -1.04 8.03
CA VAL A 104 18.89 -0.94 9.13
C VAL A 104 19.65 -2.25 9.23
N ALA A 105 20.98 -2.17 9.19
CA ALA A 105 21.84 -3.34 9.37
C ALA A 105 22.06 -3.58 10.85
N LYS A 106 21.94 -4.84 11.27
CA LYS A 106 22.20 -5.25 12.64
C LYS A 106 23.21 -6.38 12.62
N GLU A 107 24.29 -6.25 13.39
CA GLU A 107 25.21 -7.35 13.61
C GLU A 107 24.61 -8.31 14.62
N VAL A 108 24.64 -9.59 14.27
CA VAL A 108 24.23 -10.66 15.18
C VAL A 108 25.41 -11.54 15.43
N ARG A 109 25.75 -11.74 16.70
CA ARG A 109 26.82 -12.63 17.12
C ARG A 109 26.22 -13.97 17.54
N ASP A 110 26.78 -15.03 16.97
CA ASP A 110 26.47 -16.40 17.34
C ASP A 110 27.78 -17.11 17.61
N GLY A 111 28.22 -17.09 18.87
CA GLY A 111 29.52 -17.59 19.25
C GLY A 111 30.63 -16.77 18.60
N GLU A 112 31.46 -17.43 17.80
CA GLU A 112 32.54 -16.76 17.05
C GLU A 112 32.09 -16.26 15.68
N ARG A 113 30.85 -16.53 15.31
CA ARG A 113 30.30 -16.11 14.03
C ARG A 113 29.61 -14.78 14.17
N ILE A 114 29.84 -13.92 13.19
CA ILE A 114 29.20 -12.62 13.09
C ILE A 114 28.52 -12.59 11.73
N HIS A 115 27.23 -12.31 11.71
CA HIS A 115 26.52 -12.09 10.45
C HIS A 115 25.67 -10.83 10.55
N ARG A 116 25.27 -10.29 9.40
CA ARG A 116 24.42 -9.11 9.35
C ARG A 116 22.98 -9.52 9.01
N GLU A 117 22.07 -8.98 9.77
CA GLU A 117 20.66 -9.02 9.47
C GLU A 117 20.19 -7.63 9.10
N TYR A 118 19.21 -7.55 8.21
CA TYR A 118 18.64 -6.30 7.80
C TYR A 118 17.20 -6.23 8.27
N LEU A 119 16.88 -5.13 8.94
CA LEU A 119 15.51 -4.82 9.36
C LEU A 119 15.00 -3.68 8.48
N PHE A 120 13.71 -3.71 8.19
CA PHE A 120 13.06 -2.63 7.45
C PHE A 120 12.14 -1.90 8.40
N GLU A 121 12.38 -0.61 8.58
CA GLU A 121 11.56 0.22 9.45
C GLU A 121 10.74 1.17 8.60
N HIS A 122 9.46 1.29 8.92
CA HIS A 122 8.58 2.24 8.24
C HIS A 122 9.06 3.66 8.49
N VAL A 123 9.17 4.44 7.41
CA VAL A 123 9.53 5.86 7.51
C VAL A 123 8.26 6.70 7.36
N ARG A 124 7.61 6.63 6.23
CA ARG A 124 6.37 7.36 5.97
C ARG A 124 5.68 6.80 4.73
N PHE A 125 4.40 7.12 4.58
CA PHE A 125 3.71 6.91 3.32
C PHE A 125 4.05 8.02 2.34
N LYS A 126 4.10 7.66 1.06
CA LYS A 126 4.20 8.61 -0.05
C LYS A 126 3.08 8.32 -1.03
N LYS A 127 2.65 9.36 -1.72
CA LYS A 127 1.60 9.23 -2.73
C LYS A 127 2.20 8.80 -4.06
N TYR A 128 1.50 7.88 -4.76
CA TYR A 128 1.73 7.69 -6.18
C TYR A 128 1.19 8.92 -6.90
N GLU A 129 1.92 9.39 -7.89
CA GLU A 129 1.53 10.57 -8.64
C GLU A 129 1.75 10.33 -10.13
N TYR A 130 0.98 11.01 -10.97
CA TYR A 130 1.26 11.03 -12.40
C TYR A 130 2.61 11.70 -12.64
N PHE A 131 3.27 11.24 -13.70
CA PHE A 131 4.49 11.92 -14.12
C PHE A 131 4.17 13.37 -14.51
N ARG A 132 4.98 14.28 -14.03
CA ARG A 132 4.95 15.69 -14.41
C ARG A 132 6.36 16.11 -14.75
N GLU A 133 6.49 16.92 -15.82
CA GLU A 133 7.77 17.49 -16.14
C GLU A 133 8.22 18.40 -14.99
N GLY A 134 9.48 18.22 -14.58
CA GLY A 134 10.05 19.09 -13.58
C GLY A 134 10.22 20.48 -14.14
N HIS A 135 9.70 21.45 -13.43
CA HIS A 135 9.98 22.85 -13.75
C HIS A 135 11.07 23.28 -12.80
N GLY A 136 12.19 23.64 -13.36
CA GLY A 136 13.35 24.00 -12.54
C GLY A 136 13.04 25.17 -11.62
N GLY A 137 12.42 24.89 -10.56
CA GLY A 137 12.09 25.93 -9.61
C GLY A 137 11.15 25.41 -8.60
#